data_fb170c02b9007d31aa2b4ff3d4be064f
#
_entry.id   fb170c02b9007d31aa2b4ff3d4be064f
#
_cell.length_a   1.000
_cell.length_b   1.000
_cell.length_c   1.000
_cell.angle_alpha   90.00
_cell.angle_beta   90.00
_cell.angle_gamma   90.00
#
_symmetry.space_group_name_H-M   'P 1'
#
loop_
_entity.id
_entity.type
_entity.pdbx_description
1 polymer ?
#
loop_
_entity_poly.entity_id
_entity_poly.type
_entity_poly.pdbx_seq_one_letter_code
_entity_poly.pdbx_strand_id
1 'polypeptide(L)'
;SGADVYAPSLTYLLAMAGAAFAVWIGTWQDQKMRVDDAVGAVAVHGWTGMLGVLFMGIFASGYPTGSFSGNVRVTILGQLVGIATFIALAFLSGYIISWLLKKANLLRVPLEVELEGIDLAEFGTDFYPDFAATEEIIVEADGTEVPAAPILVRAASQVIRG
;
A
#
# COMPACT_ATOMS: atom_id res chain seq x y z
N SER A 1 6.80 12.55 8.77
CA SER A 1 6.18 13.75 9.40
C SER A 1 7.25 14.60 10.06
N GLY A 2 7.05 15.93 10.12
CA GLY A 2 7.88 16.84 10.91
C GLY A 2 9.25 17.22 10.32
N ALA A 3 9.50 17.01 9.04
CA ALA A 3 10.77 17.34 8.39
C ALA A 3 11.14 18.84 8.49
N ASP A 4 10.16 19.68 8.67
CA ASP A 4 10.26 21.12 8.84
C ASP A 4 10.62 21.58 10.26
N VAL A 5 10.55 20.68 11.23
CA VAL A 5 10.78 20.98 12.67
C VAL A 5 11.95 20.21 13.29
N TYR A 6 12.68 19.45 12.48
CA TYR A 6 13.91 18.77 12.88
C TYR A 6 15.15 19.43 12.26
N ALA A 7 16.30 19.27 12.92
CA ALA A 7 17.57 19.56 12.25
C ALA A 7 17.74 18.66 11.01
N PRO A 8 18.32 19.14 9.90
CA PRO A 8 18.43 18.36 8.65
C PRO A 8 19.13 17.00 8.81
N SER A 9 20.17 16.92 9.64
CA SER A 9 20.85 15.66 9.96
C SER A 9 19.95 14.64 10.63
N LEU A 10 19.12 15.09 11.57
CA LEU A 10 18.17 14.23 12.24
C LEU A 10 17.03 13.81 11.31
N THR A 11 16.54 14.71 10.47
CA THR A 11 15.52 14.40 9.44
C THR A 11 16.02 13.26 8.53
N TYR A 12 17.28 13.32 8.10
CA TYR A 12 17.86 12.26 7.28
C TYR A 12 17.88 10.90 7.99
N LEU A 13 18.32 10.86 9.24
CA LEU A 13 18.34 9.61 10.03
C LEU A 13 16.95 9.04 10.26
N LEU A 14 15.98 9.90 10.59
CA LEU A 14 14.59 9.48 10.80
C LEU A 14 13.93 9.00 9.49
N ALA A 15 14.27 9.63 8.36
CA ALA A 15 13.80 9.18 7.04
C ALA A 15 14.34 7.81 6.68
N MET A 16 15.62 7.53 6.94
CA MET A 16 16.21 6.20 6.74
C MET A 16 15.54 5.14 7.60
N ALA A 17 15.34 5.44 8.89
CA ALA A 17 14.63 4.54 9.81
C ALA A 17 13.19 4.27 9.35
N GLY A 18 12.49 5.32 8.89
CA GLY A 18 11.14 5.22 8.33
C GLY A 18 11.07 4.36 7.07
N ALA A 19 12.03 4.51 6.16
CA ALA A 19 12.11 3.71 4.94
C ALA A 19 12.34 2.22 5.24
N ALA A 20 13.28 1.91 6.14
CA ALA A 20 13.52 0.54 6.58
C ALA A 20 12.28 -0.08 7.26
N PHE A 21 11.61 0.70 8.10
CA PHE A 21 10.37 0.29 8.76
C PHE A 21 9.25 0.04 7.73
N ALA A 22 9.09 0.89 6.72
CA ALA A 22 8.07 0.74 5.68
C ALA A 22 8.20 -0.60 4.95
N VAL A 23 9.43 -0.97 4.55
CA VAL A 23 9.70 -2.26 3.88
C VAL A 23 9.38 -3.42 4.81
N TRP A 24 9.85 -3.36 6.05
CA TRP A 24 9.62 -4.42 7.02
C TRP A 24 8.13 -4.60 7.35
N ILE A 25 7.42 -3.53 7.64
CA ILE A 25 6.00 -3.59 8.04
C ILE A 25 5.09 -3.96 6.87
N GLY A 26 5.41 -3.51 5.65
CA GLY A 26 4.70 -3.90 4.44
C GLY A 26 4.80 -5.41 4.21
N THR A 27 6.02 -5.95 4.21
CA THR A 27 6.23 -7.40 4.09
C THR A 27 5.50 -8.18 5.20
N TRP A 28 5.53 -7.70 6.43
CA TRP A 28 4.81 -8.33 7.55
C TRP A 28 3.29 -8.28 7.34
N GLN A 29 2.76 -7.14 6.89
CA GLN A 29 1.34 -6.95 6.60
C GLN A 29 0.86 -7.95 5.54
N ASP A 30 1.56 -8.05 4.42
CA ASP A 30 1.19 -8.94 3.32
C ASP A 30 1.24 -10.41 3.77
N GLN A 31 2.30 -10.81 4.45
CA GLN A 31 2.51 -12.21 4.83
C GLN A 31 1.65 -12.67 6.01
N LYS A 32 1.42 -11.80 7.01
CA LYS A 32 0.76 -12.18 8.26
C LYS A 32 -0.70 -11.74 8.32
N MET A 33 -1.00 -10.52 7.90
CA MET A 33 -2.37 -10.03 7.88
C MET A 33 -3.12 -10.47 6.62
N ARG A 34 -2.39 -10.89 5.57
CA ARG A 34 -2.95 -11.26 4.26
C ARG A 34 -3.81 -10.14 3.68
N VAL A 35 -3.37 -8.91 3.89
CA VAL A 35 -3.96 -7.71 3.31
C VAL A 35 -3.05 -7.27 2.18
N ASP A 36 -3.55 -7.38 0.96
CA ASP A 36 -2.86 -6.92 -0.23
C ASP A 36 -2.80 -5.39 -0.23
N ASP A 37 -1.59 -4.86 -0.29
CA ASP A 37 -1.31 -3.42 -0.36
C ASP A 37 -0.44 -3.16 -1.59
N ALA A 38 -1.03 -3.38 -2.77
CA ALA A 38 -0.33 -3.41 -4.06
C ALA A 38 0.57 -2.20 -4.33
N VAL A 39 0.22 -1.02 -3.79
CA VAL A 39 1.01 0.22 -3.93
C VAL A 39 1.73 0.62 -2.65
N GLY A 40 1.67 -0.17 -1.61
CA GLY A 40 2.29 0.13 -0.32
C GLY A 40 1.66 1.32 0.43
N ALA A 41 0.41 1.67 0.10
CA ALA A 41 -0.25 2.85 0.67
C ALA A 41 -0.40 2.75 2.20
N VAL A 42 -0.81 1.59 2.71
CA VAL A 42 -0.96 1.36 4.15
C VAL A 42 0.41 1.29 4.83
N ALA A 43 1.39 0.62 4.20
CA ALA A 43 2.74 0.50 4.74
C ALA A 43 3.42 1.87 4.86
N VAL A 44 3.35 2.70 3.80
CA VAL A 44 4.04 3.99 3.73
C VAL A 44 3.27 5.09 4.47
N HIS A 45 1.97 5.23 4.24
CA HIS A 45 1.19 6.33 4.79
C HIS A 45 0.52 5.99 6.13
N GLY A 46 0.07 4.75 6.32
CA GLY A 46 -0.50 4.28 7.57
C GLY A 46 0.58 4.04 8.63
N TRP A 47 1.28 2.92 8.55
CA TRP A 47 2.24 2.50 9.58
C TRP A 47 3.41 3.46 9.73
N THR A 48 4.08 3.80 8.64
CA THR A 48 5.24 4.71 8.68
C THR A 48 4.80 6.14 8.98
N GLY A 49 3.60 6.55 8.55
CA GLY A 49 3.02 7.84 8.94
C GLY A 49 2.81 7.94 10.44
N MET A 50 2.25 6.92 11.09
CA MET A 50 2.09 6.86 12.54
C MET A 50 3.43 6.91 13.28
N LEU A 51 4.43 6.15 12.80
CA LEU A 51 5.79 6.20 13.33
C LEU A 51 6.38 7.62 13.24
N GLY A 52 6.21 8.28 12.09
CA GLY A 52 6.68 9.65 11.89
C GLY A 52 6.01 10.65 12.82
N VAL A 53 4.72 10.48 13.09
CA VAL A 53 3.99 11.31 14.07
C VAL A 53 4.52 11.08 15.49
N LEU A 54 4.83 9.85 15.89
CA LEU A 54 5.45 9.54 17.19
C LEU A 54 6.84 10.18 17.29
N PHE A 55 7.63 10.14 16.22
CA PHE A 55 8.94 10.80 16.18
C PHE A 55 8.82 12.32 16.42
N MET A 56 7.77 12.96 15.93
CA MET A 56 7.52 14.36 16.25
C MET A 56 7.37 14.58 17.76
N GLY A 57 6.64 13.72 18.46
CA GLY A 57 6.46 13.81 19.89
C GLY A 57 7.75 13.67 20.71
N ILE A 58 8.78 13.05 20.13
CA ILE A 58 10.07 12.77 20.79
C ILE A 58 11.15 13.76 20.38
N PHE A 59 11.25 14.05 19.09
CA PHE A 59 12.43 14.69 18.49
C PHE A 59 12.17 16.09 17.95
N ALA A 60 10.92 16.54 17.84
CA ALA A 60 10.64 17.88 17.31
C ALA A 60 11.22 18.95 18.22
N SER A 61 12.09 19.79 17.66
CA SER A 61 12.83 20.83 18.37
C SER A 61 12.42 22.26 17.97
N GLY A 62 11.49 22.39 16.99
CA GLY A 62 11.14 23.68 16.42
C GLY A 62 12.27 24.32 15.62
N TYR A 63 13.12 23.53 15.00
CA TYR A 63 14.18 24.01 14.12
C TYR A 63 13.60 24.93 13.00
N PRO A 64 14.28 26.01 12.59
CA PRO A 64 15.62 26.46 13.04
C PRO A 64 15.59 27.37 14.29
N THR A 65 14.43 27.78 14.77
CA THR A 65 14.29 28.79 15.82
C THR A 65 14.37 28.19 17.25
N GLY A 66 14.23 26.86 17.36
CA GLY A 66 14.17 26.17 18.66
C GLY A 66 12.83 26.30 19.37
N SER A 67 11.80 26.88 18.72
CA SER A 67 10.47 27.06 19.28
C SER A 67 9.40 26.89 18.19
N PHE A 68 8.20 26.49 18.63
CA PHE A 68 7.03 26.44 17.75
C PHE A 68 6.24 27.74 17.82
N SER A 69 5.69 28.18 16.70
CA SER A 69 4.83 29.35 16.63
C SER A 69 3.63 29.18 17.59
N GLY A 70 3.30 30.23 18.34
CA GLY A 70 2.15 30.24 19.23
C GLY A 70 2.33 29.49 20.55
N ASN A 71 3.56 29.23 21.02
CA ASN A 71 3.87 28.50 22.25
C ASN A 71 3.26 27.07 22.32
N VAL A 72 3.03 26.45 21.18
CA VAL A 72 2.50 25.09 21.10
C VAL A 72 3.56 24.11 21.62
N ARG A 73 3.14 23.17 22.46
CA ARG A 73 4.00 22.06 22.92
C ARG A 73 3.68 20.81 22.13
N VAL A 74 4.66 20.28 21.42
CA VAL A 74 4.58 18.97 20.81
C VAL A 74 4.92 17.92 21.85
N THR A 75 4.00 17.02 22.15
CA THR A 75 4.16 15.98 23.17
C THR A 75 3.80 14.61 22.61
N ILE A 76 4.40 13.56 23.18
CA ILE A 76 4.08 12.17 22.80
C ILE A 76 2.59 11.88 23.01
N LEU A 77 2.02 12.32 24.13
CA LEU A 77 0.59 12.13 24.41
C LEU A 77 -0.30 12.80 23.38
N GLY A 78 0.03 14.04 22.98
CA GLY A 78 -0.68 14.74 21.91
C GLY A 78 -0.61 14.00 20.58
N GLN A 79 0.56 13.42 20.24
CA GLN A 79 0.73 12.64 19.03
C GLN A 79 -0.06 11.32 19.08
N LEU A 80 -0.12 10.64 20.23
CA LEU A 80 -0.94 9.43 20.38
C LEU A 80 -2.44 9.74 20.22
N VAL A 81 -2.92 10.83 20.82
CA VAL A 81 -4.31 11.28 20.63
C VAL A 81 -4.56 11.63 19.15
N GLY A 82 -3.63 12.31 18.51
CA GLY A 82 -3.70 12.64 17.08
C GLY A 82 -3.80 11.37 16.21
N ILE A 83 -2.93 10.39 16.44
CA ILE A 83 -2.95 9.09 15.74
C ILE A 83 -4.31 8.42 15.93
N ALA A 84 -4.80 8.29 17.16
CA ALA A 84 -6.09 7.67 17.45
C ALA A 84 -7.24 8.38 16.73
N THR A 85 -7.22 9.70 16.71
CA THR A 85 -8.23 10.52 16.03
C THR A 85 -8.19 10.27 14.51
N PHE A 86 -7.01 10.30 13.90
CA PHE A 86 -6.88 10.07 12.46
C PHE A 86 -7.24 8.64 12.06
N ILE A 87 -6.86 7.63 12.86
CA ILE A 87 -7.28 6.25 12.62
C ILE A 87 -8.81 6.17 12.66
N ALA A 88 -9.46 6.72 13.69
CA ALA A 88 -10.91 6.68 13.80
C ALA A 88 -11.60 7.37 12.61
N LEU A 89 -11.15 8.56 12.23
CA LEU A 89 -11.73 9.30 11.11
C LEU A 89 -11.49 8.59 9.77
N ALA A 90 -10.26 8.19 9.49
CA ALA A 90 -9.92 7.58 8.20
C ALA A 90 -10.53 6.18 8.04
N PHE A 91 -10.43 5.35 9.08
CA PHE A 91 -10.97 3.99 9.03
C PHE A 91 -12.49 3.99 8.96
N LEU A 92 -13.17 4.77 9.79
CA LEU A 92 -14.63 4.79 9.82
C LEU A 92 -15.20 5.31 8.51
N SER A 93 -14.70 6.43 7.99
CA SER A 93 -15.17 6.98 6.73
C SER A 93 -14.86 6.06 5.55
N GLY A 94 -13.64 5.54 5.46
CA GLY A 94 -13.24 4.62 4.41
C GLY A 94 -14.04 3.33 4.44
N TYR A 95 -14.27 2.77 5.63
CA TYR A 95 -15.08 1.56 5.79
C TYR A 95 -16.54 1.77 5.36
N ILE A 96 -17.17 2.87 5.78
CA ILE A 96 -18.56 3.19 5.40
C ILE A 96 -18.67 3.33 3.89
N ILE A 97 -17.78 4.10 3.26
CA ILE A 97 -17.79 4.30 1.81
C ILE A 97 -17.60 2.97 1.07
N SER A 98 -16.58 2.19 1.45
CA SER A 98 -16.31 0.89 0.84
C SER A 98 -17.48 -0.09 1.02
N TRP A 99 -18.13 -0.07 2.17
CA TRP A 99 -19.29 -0.91 2.43
C TRP A 99 -20.50 -0.52 1.55
N LEU A 100 -20.75 0.79 1.36
CA LEU A 100 -21.78 1.29 0.46
C LEU A 100 -21.50 0.90 -0.99
N LEU A 101 -20.25 1.09 -1.45
CA LEU A 101 -19.84 0.69 -2.80
C LEU A 101 -19.96 -0.82 -3.00
N LYS A 102 -19.60 -1.62 -1.99
CA LYS A 102 -19.78 -3.08 -2.04
C LYS A 102 -21.24 -3.46 -2.19
N LYS A 103 -22.14 -2.80 -1.46
CA LYS A 103 -23.61 -3.04 -1.60
C LYS A 103 -24.16 -2.65 -2.96
N ALA A 104 -23.57 -1.63 -3.58
CA ALA A 104 -23.92 -1.18 -4.92
C ALA A 104 -23.27 -2.01 -6.04
N ASN A 105 -22.43 -3.01 -5.72
CA ASN A 105 -21.58 -3.77 -6.65
C ASN A 105 -20.62 -2.88 -7.48
N LEU A 106 -20.15 -1.77 -6.88
CA LEU A 106 -19.25 -0.80 -7.51
C LEU A 106 -17.83 -0.82 -6.90
N LEU A 107 -17.56 -1.71 -5.94
CA LEU A 107 -16.27 -1.74 -5.22
C LEU A 107 -15.19 -2.47 -6.00
N ARG A 108 -15.56 -3.44 -6.81
CA ARG A 108 -14.64 -4.30 -7.54
C ARG A 108 -14.94 -4.28 -9.02
N VAL A 109 -13.90 -4.34 -9.82
CA VAL A 109 -14.01 -4.62 -11.25
C VAL A 109 -14.46 -6.08 -11.47
N PRO A 110 -15.08 -6.44 -12.61
CA PRO A 110 -15.36 -7.82 -12.97
C PRO A 110 -14.08 -8.67 -12.97
N LEU A 111 -14.22 -9.95 -12.60
CA LEU A 111 -13.07 -10.86 -12.51
C LEU A 111 -12.34 -11.00 -13.85
N GLU A 112 -13.08 -10.98 -14.95
CA GLU A 112 -12.55 -11.07 -16.31
C GLU A 112 -11.59 -9.90 -16.58
N VAL A 113 -11.98 -8.68 -16.20
CA VAL A 113 -11.16 -7.46 -16.34
C VAL A 113 -9.93 -7.51 -15.45
N GLU A 114 -10.07 -8.07 -14.23
CA GLU A 114 -8.94 -8.23 -13.30
C GLU A 114 -7.90 -9.23 -13.85
N LEU A 115 -8.36 -10.29 -14.53
CA LEU A 115 -7.48 -11.31 -15.11
C LEU A 115 -6.83 -10.87 -16.43
N GLU A 116 -7.53 -10.08 -17.25
CA GLU A 116 -7.01 -9.54 -18.50
C GLU A 116 -6.06 -8.37 -18.30
N GLY A 117 -6.17 -7.69 -17.16
CA GLY A 117 -5.44 -6.47 -16.83
C GLY A 117 -6.31 -5.23 -17.00
N ILE A 118 -6.36 -4.44 -15.93
CA ILE A 118 -7.20 -3.22 -15.85
C ILE A 118 -6.80 -2.19 -16.90
N ASP A 119 -5.53 -2.12 -17.25
CA ASP A 119 -5.00 -1.16 -18.22
C ASP A 119 -5.68 -1.29 -19.58
N LEU A 120 -5.85 -2.52 -20.06
CA LEU A 120 -6.49 -2.76 -21.34
C LEU A 120 -7.97 -2.36 -21.33
N ALA A 121 -8.67 -2.66 -20.24
CA ALA A 121 -10.10 -2.36 -20.10
C ALA A 121 -10.39 -0.86 -19.93
N GLU A 122 -9.56 -0.13 -19.19
CA GLU A 122 -9.77 1.30 -18.89
C GLU A 122 -9.16 2.22 -19.95
N PHE A 123 -8.00 1.89 -20.49
CA PHE A 123 -7.24 2.75 -21.39
C PHE A 123 -7.20 2.24 -22.84
N GLY A 124 -7.65 1.02 -23.09
CA GLY A 124 -7.60 0.41 -24.42
C GLY A 124 -6.18 0.17 -24.95
N THR A 125 -5.20 0.15 -24.05
CA THR A 125 -3.77 0.02 -24.37
C THR A 125 -3.10 -0.87 -23.35
N ASP A 126 -2.28 -1.80 -23.83
CA ASP A 126 -1.37 -2.55 -22.98
C ASP A 126 -0.09 -1.72 -22.75
N PHE A 127 0.13 -1.28 -21.51
CA PHE A 127 1.32 -0.50 -21.15
C PHE A 127 2.58 -1.34 -21.00
N TYR A 128 2.43 -2.66 -20.91
CA TYR A 128 3.53 -3.60 -20.73
C TYR A 128 3.48 -4.75 -21.72
N PRO A 129 3.52 -4.47 -23.05
CA PRO A 129 3.37 -5.50 -24.08
C PRO A 129 4.42 -6.63 -23.98
N ASP A 130 5.60 -6.35 -23.40
CA ASP A 130 6.64 -7.35 -23.18
C ASP A 130 6.31 -8.37 -22.08
N PHE A 131 5.32 -8.06 -21.24
CA PHE A 131 4.77 -8.97 -20.23
C PHE A 131 3.43 -9.57 -20.65
N ALA A 132 2.85 -9.11 -21.77
CA ALA A 132 1.73 -9.80 -22.39
C ALA A 132 2.19 -11.23 -22.68
N ALA A 133 1.49 -12.20 -22.12
CA ALA A 133 1.87 -13.60 -22.18
C ALA A 133 2.24 -13.95 -23.63
N THR A 134 3.52 -14.18 -23.87
CA THR A 134 3.96 -14.94 -25.02
C THR A 134 3.09 -16.19 -25.01
N GLU A 135 2.30 -16.41 -26.03
CA GLU A 135 1.58 -17.66 -26.21
C GLU A 135 2.62 -18.77 -26.24
N GLU A 136 2.97 -19.28 -25.06
CA GLU A 136 3.75 -20.52 -24.99
C GLU A 136 2.88 -21.61 -25.60
N ILE A 137 3.26 -22.05 -26.77
CA ILE A 137 2.65 -23.21 -27.40
C ILE A 137 3.14 -24.43 -26.63
N ILE A 138 2.23 -25.09 -25.92
CA ILE A 138 2.53 -26.38 -25.31
C ILE A 138 2.21 -27.46 -26.34
N VAL A 139 3.19 -28.31 -26.62
CA VAL A 139 2.97 -29.51 -27.42
C VAL A 139 2.52 -30.61 -26.45
N GLU A 140 1.27 -31.02 -26.57
CA GLU A 140 0.76 -32.16 -25.80
C GLU A 140 1.42 -33.48 -26.26
N ALA A 141 1.32 -34.52 -25.43
CA ALA A 141 1.95 -35.83 -25.67
C ALA A 141 1.47 -36.50 -26.97
N ASP A 142 0.37 -36.08 -27.52
CA ASP A 142 -0.20 -36.54 -28.82
C ASP A 142 0.30 -35.71 -30.02
N GLY A 143 1.15 -34.69 -29.80
CA GLY A 143 1.71 -33.82 -30.82
C GLY A 143 0.83 -32.63 -31.21
N THR A 144 -0.29 -32.39 -30.52
CA THR A 144 -1.14 -31.21 -30.72
C THR A 144 -0.51 -29.97 -30.09
N GLU A 145 -0.43 -28.88 -30.85
CA GLU A 145 -0.01 -27.58 -30.34
C GLU A 145 -1.23 -26.85 -29.73
N VAL A 146 -1.20 -26.60 -28.45
CA VAL A 146 -2.23 -25.84 -27.74
C VAL A 146 -1.62 -24.60 -27.08
N PRO A 147 -2.31 -23.45 -27.13
CA PRO A 147 -1.85 -22.27 -26.40
C PRO A 147 -1.74 -22.58 -24.90
N ALA A 148 -0.60 -22.27 -24.30
CA ALA A 148 -0.47 -22.37 -22.86
C ALA A 148 -1.46 -21.42 -22.20
N ALA A 149 -2.24 -21.91 -21.24
CA ALA A 149 -3.07 -21.03 -20.42
C ALA A 149 -2.18 -19.96 -19.74
N PRO A 150 -2.58 -18.69 -19.70
CA PRO A 150 -1.83 -17.63 -19.04
C PRO A 150 -1.36 -18.06 -17.65
N ILE A 151 -0.16 -17.66 -17.25
CA ILE A 151 0.49 -18.05 -15.98
C ILE A 151 -0.44 -17.84 -14.78
N LEU A 152 -1.25 -16.78 -14.82
CA LEU A 152 -2.24 -16.48 -13.77
C LEU A 152 -3.35 -17.52 -13.66
N VAL A 153 -3.83 -18.07 -14.78
CA VAL A 153 -4.85 -19.13 -14.79
C VAL A 153 -4.26 -20.44 -14.26
N ARG A 154 -2.99 -20.72 -14.55
CA ARG A 154 -2.27 -21.88 -13.98
C ARG A 154 -2.13 -21.77 -12.46
N ALA A 155 -1.75 -20.60 -11.93
CA ALA A 155 -1.64 -20.38 -10.49
C ALA A 155 -2.99 -20.55 -9.77
N ALA A 156 -4.06 -19.97 -10.33
CA ALA A 156 -5.41 -20.10 -9.79
C ALA A 156 -5.91 -21.55 -9.79
N SER A 157 -5.64 -22.33 -10.84
CA SER A 157 -6.05 -23.72 -10.93
C SER A 157 -5.32 -24.66 -9.96
N GLN A 158 -4.11 -24.31 -9.53
CA GLN A 158 -3.37 -25.06 -8.50
C GLN A 158 -3.88 -24.77 -7.09
N VAL A 159 -4.32 -23.55 -6.82
CA VAL A 159 -4.87 -23.15 -5.50
C VAL A 159 -6.26 -23.79 -5.26
N ILE A 160 -7.03 -24.04 -6.32
CA ILE A 160 -8.38 -24.63 -6.21
C ILE A 160 -8.33 -26.17 -6.03
N ARG A 161 -7.20 -26.82 -6.35
CA ARG A 161 -7.02 -28.26 -6.25
C ARG A 161 -6.25 -28.73 -5.00
N GLY A 162 -5.80 -27.83 -4.14
CA GLY A 162 -5.18 -28.12 -2.83
C GLY A 162 -6.09 -27.67 -1.70
#